data_3ee9c71fbb6e7a1e256498ab7a4625a4
#
_entry.id   3ee9c71fbb6e7a1e256498ab7a4625a4
#
_cell.length_a   1.000
_cell.length_b   1.000
_cell.length_c   1.000
_cell.angle_alpha   90.00
_cell.angle_beta   90.00
_cell.angle_gamma   90.00
#
_symmetry.space_group_name_H-M   'P 1'
#
loop_
_entity.id
_entity.type
_entity.pdbx_description
1 polymer ?
#
loop_
_entity_poly.entity_id
_entity_poly.type
_entity_poly.pdbx_seq_one_letter_code
_entity_poly.pdbx_strand_id
1 'polypeptide(L)'
;MTSSDFYLRDTCRLCENNKLERVIELTPTPPGNYVLRADEVEEPRPSYPLEVYFCNDCAHVQLGHVVDPRILFQRRYTYVSSTSPVFVAHLREYASAMIKRFSLGKGRLIADIGSNDGTCLRFFQEHGFEVLGIDPATDIARTASDRGIETIPDFFGFKKAQYLRKERGPATLITSHNVLAHIDDLSDIIKGVEHWLDDDGLFIMEVGYLVDVYQKVWFDTIYHEHLDYHTLTPLLGFLGRHGLEVIEVE
;
A
#
# COMPACT_ATOMS: atom_id res chain seq x y z
N MET A 1 -24.53 -8.41 8.59
CA MET A 1 -23.41 -8.50 7.63
C MET A 1 -23.96 -9.16 6.38
N THR A 2 -23.84 -8.52 5.26
CA THR A 2 -24.13 -9.15 3.97
C THR A 2 -22.90 -9.98 3.60
N SER A 3 -23.07 -11.10 2.88
CA SER A 3 -21.96 -11.95 2.39
C SER A 3 -20.98 -11.23 1.43
N SER A 4 -21.15 -9.94 1.24
CA SER A 4 -20.34 -9.07 0.38
C SER A 4 -19.31 -8.22 1.12
N ASP A 5 -19.33 -8.18 2.47
CA ASP A 5 -18.46 -7.29 3.24
C ASP A 5 -17.04 -7.84 3.42
N PHE A 6 -16.87 -9.15 3.33
CA PHE A 6 -15.58 -9.84 3.40
C PHE A 6 -15.65 -11.24 2.77
N TYR A 7 -14.49 -11.83 2.48
CA TYR A 7 -14.38 -13.22 2.03
C TYR A 7 -13.08 -13.87 2.55
N LEU A 8 -13.03 -15.20 2.50
CA LEU A 8 -11.82 -15.96 2.78
C LEU A 8 -11.07 -16.20 1.47
N ARG A 9 -9.80 -15.75 1.42
CA ARG A 9 -8.87 -16.09 0.37
C ARG A 9 -8.16 -17.39 0.72
N ASP A 10 -8.28 -18.39 -0.13
CA ASP A 10 -7.74 -19.73 0.04
C ASP A 10 -6.44 -19.99 -0.74
N THR A 11 -5.88 -18.94 -1.34
CA THR A 11 -4.61 -19.00 -2.09
C THR A 11 -3.62 -17.94 -1.59
N CYS A 12 -2.35 -18.25 -1.72
CA CYS A 12 -1.27 -17.32 -1.41
C CYS A 12 -1.27 -16.12 -2.38
N ARG A 13 -1.19 -14.89 -1.85
CA ARG A 13 -1.17 -13.66 -2.68
C ARG A 13 0.06 -13.55 -3.56
N LEU A 14 1.18 -14.14 -3.17
CA LEU A 14 2.43 -14.05 -3.93
C LEU A 14 2.61 -15.20 -4.92
N CYS A 15 2.35 -16.46 -4.54
CA CYS A 15 2.61 -17.62 -5.42
C CYS A 15 1.36 -18.31 -5.96
N GLU A 16 0.16 -17.87 -5.56
CA GLU A 16 -1.16 -18.40 -5.95
C GLU A 16 -1.42 -19.86 -5.53
N ASN A 17 -0.50 -20.48 -4.80
CA ASN A 17 -0.64 -21.83 -4.29
C ASN A 17 -1.65 -21.88 -3.13
N ASN A 18 -2.35 -23.02 -2.99
CA ASN A 18 -3.35 -23.23 -1.93
C ASN A 18 -2.79 -23.96 -0.69
N LYS A 19 -1.47 -24.11 -0.57
CA LYS A 19 -0.82 -24.74 0.60
C LYS A 19 -0.71 -23.77 1.78
N LEU A 20 -1.82 -23.17 2.16
CA LEU A 20 -1.91 -22.27 3.30
C LEU A 20 -2.16 -23.05 4.58
N GLU A 21 -1.39 -22.75 5.62
CA GLU A 21 -1.57 -23.25 6.98
C GLU A 21 -1.94 -22.10 7.91
N ARG A 22 -3.05 -22.22 8.65
CA ARG A 22 -3.43 -21.23 9.65
C ARG A 22 -2.51 -21.34 10.86
N VAL A 23 -1.73 -20.28 11.13
CA VAL A 23 -0.75 -20.24 12.21
C VAL A 23 -1.19 -19.41 13.42
N ILE A 24 -2.10 -18.44 13.21
CA ILE A 24 -2.68 -17.64 14.30
C ILE A 24 -4.18 -17.49 14.03
N GLU A 25 -4.97 -17.65 15.09
CA GLU A 25 -6.41 -17.34 15.09
C GLU A 25 -6.68 -16.37 16.25
N LEU A 26 -7.18 -15.19 15.92
CA LEU A 26 -7.58 -14.18 16.90
C LEU A 26 -9.11 -14.08 16.96
N THR A 27 -9.61 -13.60 18.09
CA THR A 27 -11.04 -13.28 18.21
C THR A 27 -11.43 -12.25 17.16
N PRO A 28 -12.56 -12.43 16.45
CA PRO A 28 -13.06 -11.44 15.50
C PRO A 28 -13.18 -10.06 16.13
N THR A 29 -12.70 -9.04 15.44
CA THR A 29 -12.70 -7.64 15.91
C THR A 29 -13.26 -6.68 14.85
N PRO A 30 -13.69 -5.47 15.22
CA PRO A 30 -13.89 -4.39 14.25
C PRO A 30 -12.58 -4.01 13.57
N PRO A 31 -12.63 -3.36 12.38
CA PRO A 31 -11.43 -2.78 11.75
C PRO A 31 -10.76 -1.75 12.65
N GLY A 32 -9.42 -1.70 12.65
CA GLY A 32 -8.63 -0.87 13.57
C GLY A 32 -8.91 0.63 13.47
N ASN A 33 -9.16 1.15 12.26
CA ASN A 33 -9.45 2.56 12.00
C ASN A 33 -10.96 2.87 11.92
N TYR A 34 -11.83 1.97 12.40
CA TYR A 34 -13.27 2.18 12.44
C TYR A 34 -13.65 3.09 13.61
N VAL A 35 -13.42 4.39 13.46
CA VAL A 35 -13.70 5.39 14.49
C VAL A 35 -15.19 5.72 14.51
N LEU A 36 -15.82 5.61 15.69
CA LEU A 36 -17.22 5.94 15.91
C LEU A 36 -17.39 7.41 16.28
N ARG A 37 -18.50 8.01 15.87
CA ARG A 37 -18.97 9.29 16.40
C ARG A 37 -19.61 9.07 17.77
N ALA A 38 -19.74 10.12 18.55
CA ALA A 38 -20.32 10.05 19.89
C ALA A 38 -21.78 9.55 19.90
N ASP A 39 -22.54 9.80 18.85
CA ASP A 39 -23.91 9.35 18.65
C ASP A 39 -24.03 7.91 18.12
N GLU A 40 -22.93 7.29 17.71
CA GLU A 40 -22.87 5.91 17.18
C GLU A 40 -22.37 4.88 18.21
N VAL A 41 -22.02 5.29 19.43
CA VAL A 41 -21.34 4.41 20.43
C VAL A 41 -22.18 3.19 20.80
N GLU A 42 -23.50 3.33 20.80
CA GLU A 42 -24.47 2.25 21.12
C GLU A 42 -24.83 1.40 19.90
N GLU A 43 -24.37 1.74 18.68
CA GLU A 43 -24.67 0.94 17.49
C GLU A 43 -23.83 -0.35 17.45
N PRO A 44 -24.41 -1.46 16.91
CA PRO A 44 -23.65 -2.68 16.68
C PRO A 44 -22.47 -2.44 15.73
N ARG A 45 -21.28 -2.87 16.13
CA ARG A 45 -20.06 -2.74 15.33
C ARG A 45 -19.89 -3.96 14.43
N PRO A 46 -19.50 -3.76 13.14
CA PRO A 46 -19.08 -4.88 12.32
C PRO A 46 -17.82 -5.50 12.94
N SER A 47 -17.79 -6.83 12.98
CA SER A 47 -16.65 -7.60 13.48
C SER A 47 -16.31 -8.66 12.44
N TYR A 48 -15.03 -8.76 12.07
CA TYR A 48 -14.56 -9.66 11.03
C TYR A 48 -13.55 -10.66 11.59
N PRO A 49 -13.48 -11.88 11.04
CA PRO A 49 -12.45 -12.86 11.43
C PRO A 49 -11.05 -12.31 11.20
N LEU A 50 -10.12 -12.68 12.08
CA LEU A 50 -8.73 -12.24 12.02
C LEU A 50 -7.81 -13.47 12.20
N GLU A 51 -7.36 -14.01 11.08
CA GLU A 51 -6.58 -15.24 11.02
C GLU A 51 -5.36 -15.05 10.13
N VAL A 52 -4.19 -15.47 10.62
CA VAL A 52 -2.93 -15.40 9.89
C VAL A 52 -2.57 -16.78 9.32
N TYR A 53 -2.17 -16.80 8.07
CA TYR A 53 -1.81 -18.00 7.34
C TYR A 53 -0.35 -17.93 6.87
N PHE A 54 0.34 -19.06 6.94
CA PHE A 54 1.66 -19.28 6.37
C PHE A 54 1.55 -20.10 5.08
N CYS A 55 2.22 -19.68 4.03
CA CYS A 55 2.29 -20.44 2.79
C CYS A 55 3.47 -21.42 2.82
N ASN A 56 3.18 -22.73 2.84
CA ASN A 56 4.19 -23.78 2.87
C ASN A 56 4.97 -23.93 1.53
N ASP A 57 4.62 -23.16 0.49
CA ASP A 57 5.28 -23.18 -0.80
C ASP A 57 6.35 -22.08 -0.94
N CYS A 58 5.98 -20.82 -0.65
CA CYS A 58 6.89 -19.68 -0.81
C CYS A 58 7.29 -18.98 0.51
N ALA A 59 6.80 -19.47 1.66
CA ALA A 59 7.02 -18.88 2.98
C ALA A 59 6.44 -17.47 3.19
N HIS A 60 5.46 -17.07 2.38
CA HIS A 60 4.72 -15.83 2.61
C HIS A 60 3.75 -15.95 3.78
N VAL A 61 3.56 -14.87 4.53
CA VAL A 61 2.60 -14.78 5.64
C VAL A 61 1.53 -13.75 5.28
N GLN A 62 0.26 -14.11 5.45
CA GLN A 62 -0.86 -13.28 5.05
C GLN A 62 -2.09 -13.45 5.94
N LEU A 63 -3.00 -12.46 5.96
CA LEU A 63 -4.37 -12.68 6.45
C LEU A 63 -5.16 -13.52 5.43
N GLY A 64 -5.97 -14.45 5.95
CA GLY A 64 -6.90 -15.21 5.11
C GLY A 64 -8.16 -14.43 4.76
N HIS A 65 -8.72 -13.69 5.71
CA HIS A 65 -9.94 -12.93 5.51
C HIS A 65 -9.65 -11.54 4.94
N VAL A 66 -10.34 -11.20 3.85
CA VAL A 66 -10.24 -9.91 3.16
C VAL A 66 -11.52 -9.14 3.38
N VAL A 67 -11.44 -8.02 4.07
CA VAL A 67 -12.56 -7.07 4.21
C VAL A 67 -12.59 -6.18 2.98
N ASP A 68 -13.77 -5.84 2.49
CA ASP A 68 -13.92 -4.95 1.34
C ASP A 68 -13.11 -3.64 1.55
N PRO A 69 -12.14 -3.33 0.69
CA PRO A 69 -11.26 -2.17 0.86
C PRO A 69 -12.02 -0.84 0.88
N ARG A 70 -13.24 -0.78 0.32
CA ARG A 70 -14.11 0.41 0.41
C ARG A 70 -14.61 0.66 1.83
N ILE A 71 -14.74 -0.39 2.64
CA ILE A 71 -15.10 -0.28 4.06
C ILE A 71 -13.91 0.27 4.85
N LEU A 72 -12.70 -0.23 4.55
CA LEU A 72 -11.47 0.13 5.26
C LEU A 72 -10.97 1.52 4.89
N PHE A 73 -10.92 1.88 3.59
CA PHE A 73 -10.17 3.03 3.10
C PHE A 73 -11.03 4.19 2.57
N GLN A 74 -12.33 4.00 2.29
CA GLN A 74 -13.15 5.07 1.71
C GLN A 74 -14.13 5.72 2.70
N ARG A 75 -14.76 4.93 3.57
CA ARG A 75 -15.88 5.44 4.37
C ARG A 75 -15.49 6.22 5.61
N ARG A 76 -14.44 5.78 6.33
CA ARG A 76 -14.07 6.33 7.65
C ARG A 76 -12.56 6.38 7.87
N TYR A 77 -11.79 6.33 6.81
CA TYR A 77 -10.34 6.35 6.91
C TYR A 77 -9.87 7.73 7.39
N THR A 78 -9.18 7.77 8.52
CA THR A 78 -8.80 9.01 9.19
C THR A 78 -7.29 9.22 9.31
N TYR A 79 -6.50 8.23 8.88
CA TYR A 79 -5.04 8.37 8.93
C TYR A 79 -4.56 9.42 7.94
N VAL A 80 -3.78 10.38 8.43
CA VAL A 80 -3.18 11.46 7.62
C VAL A 80 -1.68 11.49 7.89
N SER A 81 -0.87 11.29 6.86
CA SER A 81 0.60 11.18 6.96
C SER A 81 1.26 12.39 7.59
N SER A 82 0.76 13.60 7.31
CA SER A 82 1.29 14.85 7.86
C SER A 82 1.08 15.04 9.36
N THR A 83 0.29 14.21 10.03
CA THR A 83 0.04 14.31 11.47
C THR A 83 1.23 13.85 12.33
N SER A 84 2.15 13.06 11.76
CA SER A 84 3.36 12.60 12.43
C SER A 84 4.58 13.41 12.00
N PRO A 85 5.13 14.29 12.83
CA PRO A 85 6.33 15.05 12.49
C PRO A 85 7.54 14.18 12.16
N VAL A 86 7.65 13.02 12.82
CA VAL A 86 8.72 12.04 12.56
C VAL A 86 8.58 11.45 11.17
N PHE A 87 7.37 11.05 10.77
CA PHE A 87 7.13 10.51 9.44
C PHE A 87 7.30 11.57 8.35
N VAL A 88 6.89 12.81 8.60
CA VAL A 88 7.14 13.93 7.66
C VAL A 88 8.63 14.16 7.45
N ALA A 89 9.45 14.10 8.52
CA ALA A 89 10.91 14.22 8.42
C ALA A 89 11.50 13.06 7.60
N HIS A 90 11.07 11.82 7.88
CA HIS A 90 11.45 10.63 7.12
C HIS A 90 11.16 10.78 5.62
N LEU A 91 9.94 11.16 5.24
CA LEU A 91 9.57 11.34 3.83
C LEU A 91 10.37 12.46 3.13
N ARG A 92 10.73 13.53 3.85
CA ARG A 92 11.62 14.59 3.33
C ARG A 92 13.02 14.07 3.05
N GLU A 93 13.60 13.34 4.00
CA GLU A 93 14.93 12.73 3.86
C GLU A 93 14.92 11.69 2.75
N TYR A 94 13.89 10.85 2.70
CA TYR A 94 13.68 9.88 1.65
C TYR A 94 13.67 10.53 0.26
N ALA A 95 12.84 11.54 0.01
CA ALA A 95 12.78 12.20 -1.29
C ALA A 95 14.16 12.77 -1.70
N SER A 96 14.85 13.45 -0.79
CA SER A 96 16.18 14.00 -1.04
C SER A 96 17.23 12.92 -1.33
N ALA A 97 17.18 11.80 -0.59
CA ALA A 97 18.08 10.66 -0.77
C ALA A 97 17.86 9.99 -2.12
N MET A 98 16.61 9.74 -2.51
CA MET A 98 16.27 9.07 -3.79
C MET A 98 16.65 9.94 -4.99
N ILE A 99 16.38 11.24 -4.95
CA ILE A 99 16.80 12.18 -6.01
C ILE A 99 18.33 12.13 -6.21
N LYS A 100 19.08 12.18 -5.12
CA LYS A 100 20.54 12.16 -5.16
C LYS A 100 21.10 10.82 -5.60
N ARG A 101 20.60 9.71 -5.02
CA ARG A 101 21.10 8.37 -5.22
C ARG A 101 20.94 7.90 -6.66
N PHE A 102 19.76 8.13 -7.22
CA PHE A 102 19.43 7.72 -8.58
C PHE A 102 19.59 8.83 -9.63
N SER A 103 20.15 9.98 -9.23
CA SER A 103 20.39 11.12 -10.12
C SER A 103 19.15 11.52 -10.94
N LEU A 104 17.97 11.54 -10.29
CA LEU A 104 16.70 11.79 -10.98
C LEU A 104 16.67 13.18 -11.63
N GLY A 105 16.31 13.21 -12.92
CA GLY A 105 16.22 14.46 -13.70
C GLY A 105 14.95 15.26 -13.37
N LYS A 106 15.09 16.59 -13.22
CA LYS A 106 13.93 17.48 -13.01
C LYS A 106 12.95 17.46 -14.17
N GLY A 107 11.67 17.79 -13.87
CA GLY A 107 10.60 17.81 -14.86
C GLY A 107 10.09 16.43 -15.28
N ARG A 108 10.58 15.36 -14.66
CA ARG A 108 10.12 13.99 -14.87
C ARG A 108 8.97 13.68 -13.91
N LEU A 109 8.10 12.75 -14.30
CA LEU A 109 6.95 12.34 -13.50
C LEU A 109 7.36 11.39 -12.37
N ILE A 110 6.96 11.75 -11.15
CA ILE A 110 7.01 10.89 -9.96
C ILE A 110 5.58 10.61 -9.51
N ALA A 111 5.25 9.35 -9.37
CA ALA A 111 3.94 8.91 -8.89
C ALA A 111 4.04 8.27 -7.50
N ASP A 112 2.98 8.40 -6.70
CA ASP A 112 2.89 7.78 -5.38
C ASP A 112 1.57 7.02 -5.25
N ILE A 113 1.67 5.71 -5.01
CA ILE A 113 0.52 4.81 -4.82
C ILE A 113 0.19 4.78 -3.33
N GLY A 114 -1.06 5.17 -2.97
CA GLY A 114 -1.47 5.41 -1.59
C GLY A 114 -0.87 6.69 -1.03
N SER A 115 -0.90 7.74 -1.85
CA SER A 115 -0.21 9.01 -1.58
C SER A 115 -0.75 9.80 -0.38
N ASN A 116 -1.88 9.38 0.19
CA ASN A 116 -2.53 10.00 1.32
C ASN A 116 -2.73 11.51 1.07
N ASP A 117 -2.29 12.38 1.96
CA ASP A 117 -2.42 13.84 1.85
C ASP A 117 -1.31 14.51 0.99
N GLY A 118 -0.57 13.71 0.21
CA GLY A 118 0.46 14.18 -0.72
C GLY A 118 1.77 14.64 -0.06
N THR A 119 1.98 14.32 1.22
CA THR A 119 3.16 14.78 1.96
C THR A 119 4.49 14.32 1.32
N CYS A 120 4.58 13.06 0.85
CA CYS A 120 5.77 12.57 0.15
C CYS A 120 6.00 13.33 -1.16
N LEU A 121 4.96 13.41 -1.99
CA LEU A 121 4.99 14.06 -3.30
C LEU A 121 5.34 15.54 -3.24
N ARG A 122 4.91 16.24 -2.18
CA ARG A 122 5.28 17.65 -1.97
C ARG A 122 6.80 17.85 -1.95
N PHE A 123 7.54 16.95 -1.32
CA PHE A 123 9.00 17.06 -1.27
C PHE A 123 9.65 16.87 -2.64
N PHE A 124 9.14 16.00 -3.48
CA PHE A 124 9.57 15.88 -4.87
C PHE A 124 9.19 17.12 -5.69
N GLN A 125 7.98 17.67 -5.50
CA GLN A 125 7.52 18.88 -6.17
C GLN A 125 8.41 20.09 -5.82
N GLU A 126 8.79 20.24 -4.55
CA GLU A 126 9.72 21.28 -4.07
C GLU A 126 11.11 21.20 -4.78
N HIS A 127 11.49 20.02 -5.28
CA HIS A 127 12.70 19.80 -6.05
C HIS A 127 12.53 19.95 -7.57
N GLY A 128 11.31 20.29 -8.04
CA GLY A 128 11.02 20.58 -9.45
C GLY A 128 10.62 19.38 -10.29
N PHE A 129 10.05 18.35 -9.68
CA PHE A 129 9.44 17.21 -10.37
C PHE A 129 7.95 17.46 -10.64
N GLU A 130 7.45 16.85 -11.70
CA GLU A 130 6.00 16.65 -11.86
C GLU A 130 5.57 15.53 -10.92
N VAL A 131 4.43 15.71 -10.23
CA VAL A 131 3.99 14.74 -9.23
C VAL A 131 2.52 14.37 -9.44
N LEU A 132 2.20 13.09 -9.16
CA LEU A 132 0.83 12.58 -9.23
C LEU A 132 0.59 11.54 -8.12
N GLY A 133 -0.41 11.81 -7.28
CA GLY A 133 -0.86 10.88 -6.25
C GLY A 133 -2.05 10.03 -6.72
N ILE A 134 -2.16 8.82 -6.20
CA ILE A 134 -3.34 7.97 -6.31
C ILE A 134 -3.68 7.47 -4.92
N ASP A 135 -4.88 7.80 -4.40
CA ASP A 135 -5.31 7.37 -3.07
C ASP A 135 -6.84 7.17 -3.02
N PRO A 136 -7.33 6.01 -2.52
CA PRO A 136 -8.76 5.73 -2.48
C PRO A 136 -9.53 6.54 -1.43
N ALA A 137 -8.87 7.16 -0.45
CA ALA A 137 -9.48 7.98 0.58
C ALA A 137 -9.90 9.35 0.01
N THR A 138 -11.10 9.40 -0.56
CA THR A 138 -11.59 10.52 -1.39
C THR A 138 -11.42 11.91 -0.76
N ASP A 139 -11.71 12.05 0.54
CA ASP A 139 -11.62 13.36 1.21
C ASP A 139 -10.16 13.78 1.45
N ILE A 140 -9.28 12.80 1.72
CA ILE A 140 -7.84 13.03 1.89
C ILE A 140 -7.22 13.39 0.54
N ALA A 141 -7.52 12.63 -0.52
CA ALA A 141 -7.06 12.90 -1.88
C ALA A 141 -7.50 14.29 -2.39
N ARG A 142 -8.74 14.70 -2.08
CA ARG A 142 -9.22 16.04 -2.40
C ARG A 142 -8.43 17.10 -1.64
N THR A 143 -8.20 16.89 -0.34
CA THR A 143 -7.39 17.81 0.48
C THR A 143 -5.96 17.96 -0.06
N ALA A 144 -5.34 16.88 -0.53
CA ALA A 144 -4.03 16.93 -1.19
C ALA A 144 -4.08 17.79 -2.46
N SER A 145 -5.10 17.57 -3.32
CA SER A 145 -5.30 18.34 -4.56
C SER A 145 -5.54 19.84 -4.28
N ASP A 146 -6.35 20.17 -3.27
CA ASP A 146 -6.60 21.57 -2.84
C ASP A 146 -5.32 22.26 -2.33
N ARG A 147 -4.33 21.48 -1.87
CA ARG A 147 -3.00 21.96 -1.45
C ARG A 147 -1.97 21.98 -2.58
N GLY A 148 -2.38 21.68 -3.82
CA GLY A 148 -1.52 21.74 -5.00
C GLY A 148 -0.76 20.44 -5.32
N ILE A 149 -1.11 19.31 -4.68
CA ILE A 149 -0.61 17.99 -5.03
C ILE A 149 -1.74 17.22 -5.73
N GLU A 150 -1.71 17.20 -7.06
CA GLU A 150 -2.72 16.48 -7.83
C GLU A 150 -2.82 15.03 -7.35
N THR A 151 -3.99 14.61 -6.88
CA THR A 151 -4.24 13.27 -6.35
C THR A 151 -5.56 12.73 -6.89
N ILE A 152 -5.50 11.57 -7.52
CA ILE A 152 -6.67 10.88 -8.08
C ILE A 152 -7.33 10.07 -6.96
N PRO A 153 -8.64 10.32 -6.64
CA PRO A 153 -9.36 9.62 -5.58
C PRO A 153 -9.86 8.25 -6.06
N ASP A 154 -8.94 7.30 -6.26
CA ASP A 154 -9.27 5.98 -6.80
C ASP A 154 -8.25 4.93 -6.32
N PHE A 155 -8.62 3.66 -6.47
CA PHE A 155 -7.68 2.56 -6.32
C PHE A 155 -6.75 2.47 -7.54
N PHE A 156 -5.48 2.15 -7.29
CA PHE A 156 -4.51 1.86 -8.35
C PHE A 156 -4.61 0.38 -8.78
N GLY A 157 -4.26 0.09 -10.00
CA GLY A 157 -4.17 -1.23 -10.61
C GLY A 157 -3.82 -1.12 -12.09
N PHE A 158 -3.69 -2.25 -12.78
CA PHE A 158 -3.22 -2.30 -14.17
C PHE A 158 -4.05 -1.42 -15.13
N LYS A 159 -5.38 -1.49 -15.03
CA LYS A 159 -6.26 -0.66 -15.86
C LYS A 159 -6.06 0.84 -15.65
N LYS A 160 -5.84 1.25 -14.39
CA LYS A 160 -5.54 2.65 -14.05
C LYS A 160 -4.17 3.05 -14.60
N ALA A 161 -3.17 2.19 -14.47
CA ALA A 161 -1.83 2.41 -15.00
C ALA A 161 -1.82 2.61 -16.52
N GLN A 162 -2.58 1.79 -17.29
CA GLN A 162 -2.75 1.97 -18.73
C GLN A 162 -3.31 3.35 -19.09
N TYR A 163 -4.34 3.78 -18.36
CA TYR A 163 -4.91 5.11 -18.57
C TYR A 163 -3.88 6.21 -18.26
N LEU A 164 -3.22 6.12 -17.12
CA LEU A 164 -2.26 7.14 -16.66
C LEU A 164 -1.03 7.23 -17.59
N ARG A 165 -0.48 6.09 -18.01
CA ARG A 165 0.64 6.09 -18.97
C ARG A 165 0.25 6.80 -20.29
N LYS A 166 -0.97 6.61 -20.77
CA LYS A 166 -1.46 7.27 -21.99
C LYS A 166 -1.64 8.78 -21.81
N GLU A 167 -2.17 9.22 -20.66
CA GLU A 167 -2.51 10.63 -20.43
C GLU A 167 -1.33 11.46 -19.90
N ARG A 168 -0.39 10.85 -19.18
CA ARG A 168 0.70 11.54 -18.47
C ARG A 168 2.10 11.11 -18.93
N GLY A 169 2.18 10.08 -19.77
CA GLY A 169 3.46 9.45 -20.10
C GLY A 169 3.96 8.48 -19.03
N PRO A 170 5.16 7.91 -19.21
CA PRO A 170 5.76 7.00 -18.27
C PRO A 170 6.25 7.72 -17.00
N ALA A 171 6.20 7.02 -15.88
CA ALA A 171 6.75 7.50 -14.61
C ALA A 171 8.22 7.12 -14.45
N THR A 172 9.05 8.08 -14.07
CA THR A 172 10.48 7.82 -13.77
C THR A 172 10.66 7.17 -12.41
N LEU A 173 9.82 7.52 -11.46
CA LEU A 173 9.77 6.89 -10.14
C LEU A 173 8.31 6.66 -9.77
N ILE A 174 8.00 5.44 -9.35
CA ILE A 174 6.77 5.14 -8.63
C ILE A 174 7.17 4.79 -7.21
N THR A 175 6.56 5.43 -6.23
CA THR A 175 6.80 5.16 -4.81
C THR A 175 5.53 4.67 -4.12
N SER A 176 5.69 3.97 -3.01
CA SER A 176 4.58 3.48 -2.20
C SER A 176 5.04 3.23 -0.77
N HIS A 177 4.44 3.91 0.21
CA HIS A 177 4.83 3.84 1.62
C HIS A 177 3.73 3.20 2.47
N ASN A 178 4.01 2.01 3.01
CA ASN A 178 3.10 1.25 3.88
C ASN A 178 1.73 0.93 3.22
N VAL A 179 1.70 0.67 1.92
CA VAL A 179 0.47 0.39 1.16
C VAL A 179 0.40 -1.05 0.66
N LEU A 180 1.52 -1.62 0.18
CA LEU A 180 1.51 -2.96 -0.42
C LEU A 180 1.11 -4.07 0.57
N ALA A 181 1.23 -3.84 1.87
CA ALA A 181 0.69 -4.73 2.88
C ALA A 181 -0.86 -4.73 2.95
N HIS A 182 -1.53 -3.77 2.32
CA HIS A 182 -2.99 -3.57 2.37
C HIS A 182 -3.73 -4.10 1.13
N ILE A 183 -3.02 -4.67 0.17
CA ILE A 183 -3.56 -4.95 -1.16
C ILE A 183 -3.80 -6.44 -1.33
N ASP A 184 -5.04 -6.82 -1.68
CA ASP A 184 -5.37 -8.22 -1.91
C ASP A 184 -4.86 -8.74 -3.27
N ASP A 185 -5.00 -7.97 -4.35
CA ASP A 185 -4.47 -8.34 -5.68
C ASP A 185 -3.15 -7.62 -5.97
N LEU A 186 -2.07 -8.11 -5.33
CA LEU A 186 -0.72 -7.59 -5.54
C LEU A 186 -0.25 -7.76 -6.98
N SER A 187 -0.71 -8.81 -7.69
CA SER A 187 -0.34 -9.05 -9.08
C SER A 187 -0.86 -7.95 -10.01
N ASP A 188 -2.09 -7.48 -9.82
CA ASP A 188 -2.67 -6.38 -10.61
C ASP A 188 -1.89 -5.06 -10.38
N ILE A 189 -1.53 -4.78 -9.12
CA ILE A 189 -0.74 -3.60 -8.76
C ILE A 189 0.64 -3.65 -9.42
N ILE A 190 1.37 -4.75 -9.28
CA ILE A 190 2.75 -4.84 -9.78
C ILE A 190 2.79 -4.85 -11.32
N LYS A 191 1.81 -5.48 -11.97
CA LYS A 191 1.63 -5.32 -13.43
C LYS A 191 1.37 -3.86 -13.83
N GLY A 192 0.58 -3.14 -13.01
CA GLY A 192 0.34 -1.72 -13.22
C GLY A 192 1.60 -0.88 -13.06
N VAL A 193 2.40 -1.15 -12.04
CA VAL A 193 3.69 -0.48 -11.80
C VAL A 193 4.64 -0.73 -12.97
N GLU A 194 4.90 -1.98 -13.33
CA GLU A 194 5.77 -2.35 -14.46
C GLU A 194 5.33 -1.66 -15.74
N HIS A 195 4.03 -1.71 -16.03
CA HIS A 195 3.49 -1.07 -17.24
C HIS A 195 3.66 0.46 -17.24
N TRP A 196 3.56 1.14 -16.09
CA TRP A 196 3.60 2.61 -16.05
C TRP A 196 5.01 3.18 -15.92
N LEU A 197 5.97 2.41 -15.42
CA LEU A 197 7.36 2.82 -15.36
C LEU A 197 7.95 3.11 -16.74
N ASP A 198 8.86 4.08 -16.80
CA ASP A 198 9.77 4.26 -17.93
C ASP A 198 10.73 3.06 -18.07
N ASP A 199 11.44 2.93 -19.19
CA ASP A 199 12.36 1.81 -19.45
C ASP A 199 13.48 1.72 -18.40
N ASP A 200 13.92 2.86 -17.85
CA ASP A 200 14.90 3.00 -16.77
C ASP A 200 14.26 3.44 -15.44
N GLY A 201 12.92 3.33 -15.35
CA GLY A 201 12.15 3.76 -14.20
C GLY A 201 12.36 2.89 -12.97
N LEU A 202 12.12 3.49 -11.80
CA LEU A 202 12.29 2.83 -10.50
C LEU A 202 10.96 2.67 -9.79
N PHE A 203 10.78 1.52 -9.14
CA PHE A 203 9.73 1.31 -8.15
C PHE A 203 10.36 1.18 -6.77
N ILE A 204 9.97 2.05 -5.84
CA ILE A 204 10.45 2.01 -4.45
C ILE A 204 9.26 1.80 -3.54
N MET A 205 9.28 0.72 -2.76
CA MET A 205 8.25 0.41 -1.80
C MET A 205 8.82 0.36 -0.38
N GLU A 206 8.11 0.94 0.57
CA GLU A 206 8.36 0.82 1.99
C GLU A 206 7.22 0.01 2.62
N VAL A 207 7.56 -1.07 3.32
CA VAL A 207 6.58 -1.96 3.97
C VAL A 207 7.10 -2.47 5.31
N GLY A 208 6.19 -2.80 6.22
CA GLY A 208 6.55 -3.49 7.45
C GLY A 208 7.25 -4.81 7.15
N TYR A 209 8.44 -5.04 7.76
CA TYR A 209 9.20 -6.27 7.58
C TYR A 209 8.83 -7.30 8.63
N LEU A 210 8.32 -8.46 8.21
CA LEU A 210 7.82 -9.51 9.12
C LEU A 210 8.86 -9.96 10.16
N VAL A 211 10.14 -10.04 9.78
CA VAL A 211 11.19 -10.47 10.71
C VAL A 211 11.31 -9.50 11.89
N ASP A 212 11.19 -8.20 11.65
CA ASP A 212 11.18 -7.18 12.69
C ASP A 212 9.92 -7.29 13.55
N VAL A 213 8.76 -7.47 12.92
CA VAL A 213 7.48 -7.70 13.61
C VAL A 213 7.59 -8.87 14.59
N TYR A 214 8.16 -9.98 14.13
CA TYR A 214 8.35 -11.18 14.93
C TYR A 214 9.37 -10.97 16.06
N GLN A 215 10.56 -10.42 15.75
CA GLN A 215 11.64 -10.23 16.73
C GLN A 215 11.28 -9.19 17.80
N LYS A 216 10.58 -8.12 17.42
CA LYS A 216 10.20 -7.03 18.33
C LYS A 216 8.83 -7.26 18.99
N VAL A 217 8.18 -8.39 18.67
CA VAL A 217 6.85 -8.76 19.21
C VAL A 217 5.80 -7.67 18.96
N TRP A 218 5.80 -7.08 17.76
CA TRP A 218 4.82 -6.06 17.35
C TRP A 218 3.50 -6.72 16.95
N PHE A 219 2.85 -7.34 17.94
CA PHE A 219 1.62 -8.10 17.75
C PHE A 219 0.43 -7.22 17.29
N ASP A 220 0.41 -5.97 17.66
CA ASP A 220 -0.57 -4.96 17.28
C ASP A 220 -0.58 -4.61 15.78
N THR A 221 0.41 -5.09 15.01
CA THR A 221 0.39 -5.00 13.55
C THR A 221 -0.58 -5.97 12.91
N ILE A 222 -1.18 -6.93 13.66
CA ILE A 222 -2.15 -7.88 13.14
C ILE A 222 -3.55 -7.26 13.25
N TYR A 223 -4.01 -6.68 12.13
CA TYR A 223 -5.35 -6.12 11.98
C TYR A 223 -5.77 -6.11 10.50
N HIS A 224 -7.05 -5.90 10.22
CA HIS A 224 -7.67 -6.19 8.92
C HIS A 224 -7.12 -5.43 7.71
N GLU A 225 -6.44 -4.31 7.93
CA GLU A 225 -5.82 -3.54 6.86
C GLU A 225 -4.50 -4.16 6.39
N HIS A 226 -3.77 -4.88 7.27
CA HIS A 226 -2.51 -5.53 6.96
C HIS A 226 -2.75 -6.96 6.42
N LEU A 227 -3.07 -7.05 5.14
CA LEU A 227 -3.32 -8.33 4.47
C LEU A 227 -2.05 -9.18 4.30
N ASP A 228 -0.87 -8.53 4.22
CA ASP A 228 0.39 -9.18 3.90
C ASP A 228 1.50 -8.78 4.88
N TYR A 229 2.27 -9.80 5.31
CA TYR A 229 3.45 -9.65 6.17
C TYR A 229 4.68 -10.01 5.35
N HIS A 230 5.31 -9.00 4.77
CA HIS A 230 6.35 -9.18 3.77
C HIS A 230 7.69 -9.63 4.36
N THR A 231 8.33 -10.57 3.65
CA THR A 231 9.77 -10.86 3.78
C THR A 231 10.40 -10.82 2.41
N LEU A 232 11.73 -10.66 2.35
CA LEU A 232 12.45 -10.49 1.09
C LEU A 232 12.34 -11.74 0.20
N THR A 233 12.50 -12.94 0.75
CA THR A 233 12.57 -14.18 -0.01
C THR A 233 11.37 -14.41 -0.94
N PRO A 234 10.11 -14.42 -0.47
CA PRO A 234 8.94 -14.56 -1.36
C PRO A 234 8.76 -13.36 -2.29
N LEU A 235 9.11 -12.13 -1.87
CA LEU A 235 9.00 -10.94 -2.70
C LEU A 235 9.92 -10.99 -3.92
N LEU A 236 11.18 -11.44 -3.79
CA LEU A 236 12.12 -11.57 -4.91
C LEU A 236 11.51 -12.40 -6.05
N GLY A 237 10.98 -13.59 -5.70
CA GLY A 237 10.34 -14.46 -6.67
C GLY A 237 9.07 -13.88 -7.28
N PHE A 238 8.29 -13.16 -6.48
CA PHE A 238 7.06 -12.52 -6.94
C PHE A 238 7.34 -11.36 -7.89
N LEU A 239 8.22 -10.41 -7.53
CA LEU A 239 8.57 -9.25 -8.37
C LEU A 239 9.23 -9.69 -9.67
N GLY A 240 10.15 -10.67 -9.61
CA GLY A 240 10.81 -11.21 -10.81
C GLY A 240 9.83 -11.83 -11.82
N ARG A 241 8.78 -12.51 -11.37
CA ARG A 241 7.72 -13.04 -12.26
C ARG A 241 6.89 -11.94 -12.94
N HIS A 242 6.92 -10.72 -12.41
CA HIS A 242 6.22 -9.56 -12.94
C HIS A 242 7.15 -8.58 -13.68
N GLY A 243 8.38 -9.01 -14.03
CA GLY A 243 9.31 -8.19 -14.83
C GLY A 243 10.10 -7.15 -14.05
N LEU A 244 10.04 -7.16 -12.70
CA LEU A 244 10.80 -6.24 -11.85
C LEU A 244 12.02 -6.94 -11.23
N GLU A 245 13.20 -6.32 -11.35
CA GLU A 245 14.41 -6.76 -10.67
C GLU A 245 14.62 -5.94 -9.38
N VAL A 246 14.85 -6.63 -8.26
CA VAL A 246 15.21 -5.97 -7.00
C VAL A 246 16.69 -5.64 -7.03
N ILE A 247 17.01 -4.36 -7.12
CA ILE A 247 18.39 -3.87 -7.21
C ILE A 247 18.97 -3.50 -5.84
N GLU A 248 18.11 -3.22 -4.85
CA GLU A 248 18.56 -2.80 -3.53
C GLU A 248 17.51 -3.01 -2.45
N VAL A 249 17.96 -3.26 -1.21
CA VAL A 249 17.13 -3.41 0.00
C VAL A 249 17.83 -2.71 1.17
N GLU A 250 17.09 -1.91 1.94
CA GLU A 250 17.56 -1.22 3.15
C GLU A 250 16.78 -1.67 4.38
#